data_8ba9142b8731f299a2ca9d2026eb88b8
#
_entry.id   8ba9142b8731f299a2ca9d2026eb88b8
#
_cell.length_a   1.000
_cell.length_b   1.000
_cell.length_c   1.000
_cell.angle_alpha   90.00
_cell.angle_beta   90.00
_cell.angle_gamma   90.00
#
_symmetry.space_group_name_H-M   'P 1'
#
loop_
_entity.id
_entity.type
_entity.pdbx_description
1 polymer ?
#
loop_
_entity_poly.entity_id
_entity_poly.type
_entity_poly.pdbx_seq_one_letter_code
_entity_poly.pdbx_strand_id
1 'polypeptide(L)'
;MRNYKLVLEYDGGRYEGWLKRGKLDENYSVGGKVYAVLSKFFEMDFEFNASYKTERGVHAVKQIVNVKVDKVIEPIEILYYCNRFLPADIVVKSAVSTDERFHASLSAKSRTFEYRIMCGKIAPVFERKYVYYSFDTPFIKDMEKAAEEFIGQYDFKNFTTFKKSKSLIKSIEKIDIMHVGDEVKIRITSNDFLQNMALMIAEVLYGVGIGKIKLEDVEKMIVGDIEVPMLLTANGLFLVETNY
;
A
#
# COMPACT_ATOMS: atom_id res chain seq x y z
N MET A 1 -21.82 -20.21 2.76
CA MET A 1 -21.27 -19.33 1.68
C MET A 1 -19.90 -19.84 1.24
N ARG A 2 -19.56 -19.75 -0.04
CA ARG A 2 -18.21 -20.06 -0.54
C ARG A 2 -17.34 -18.82 -0.47
N ASN A 3 -16.07 -19.02 -0.13
CA ASN A 3 -15.10 -17.94 0.01
C ASN A 3 -14.00 -18.08 -1.03
N TYR A 4 -13.74 -17.02 -1.77
CA TYR A 4 -12.73 -16.95 -2.83
C TYR A 4 -11.71 -15.88 -2.49
N LYS A 5 -10.41 -16.23 -2.60
CA LYS A 5 -9.29 -15.30 -2.45
C LYS A 5 -8.80 -14.88 -3.83
N LEU A 6 -8.79 -13.58 -4.09
CA LEU A 6 -8.29 -12.97 -5.31
C LEU A 6 -7.00 -12.22 -5.03
N VAL A 7 -6.05 -12.30 -5.93
CA VAL A 7 -4.84 -11.47 -5.95
C VAL A 7 -4.97 -10.46 -7.07
N LEU A 8 -4.92 -9.19 -6.74
CA LEU A 8 -5.03 -8.09 -7.69
C LEU A 8 -3.71 -7.32 -7.82
N GLU A 9 -3.50 -6.79 -9.00
CA GLU A 9 -2.46 -5.79 -9.29
C GLU A 9 -3.15 -4.59 -9.94
N TYR A 10 -2.73 -3.35 -9.59
CA TYR A 10 -3.29 -2.16 -10.19
C TYR A 10 -2.36 -0.94 -10.16
N ASP A 11 -2.50 -0.11 -11.20
CA ASP A 11 -2.02 1.28 -11.22
C ASP A 11 -3.04 2.16 -10.51
N GLY A 12 -2.68 2.66 -9.32
CA GLY A 12 -3.54 3.53 -8.49
C GLY A 12 -3.58 4.99 -8.94
N GLY A 13 -2.73 5.38 -9.89
CA GLY A 13 -2.42 6.78 -10.20
C GLY A 13 -3.61 7.66 -10.57
N ARG A 14 -4.66 7.10 -11.19
CA ARG A 14 -5.88 7.83 -11.53
C ARG A 14 -7.03 7.68 -10.55
N TYR A 15 -6.84 6.89 -9.49
CA TYR A 15 -7.89 6.56 -8.53
C TYR A 15 -7.74 7.33 -7.22
N GLU A 16 -8.87 7.57 -6.56
CA GLU A 16 -8.96 8.13 -5.20
C GLU A 16 -8.53 7.12 -4.11
N GLY A 17 -7.95 5.99 -4.52
CA GLY A 17 -7.53 4.86 -3.72
C GLY A 17 -8.46 3.65 -3.84
N TRP A 18 -8.37 2.72 -2.88
CA TRP A 18 -9.28 1.58 -2.80
C TRP A 18 -10.73 1.99 -2.58
N LEU A 19 -10.95 3.02 -1.75
CA LEU A 19 -12.24 3.65 -1.49
C LEU A 19 -12.16 5.15 -1.81
N LYS A 20 -13.28 5.74 -2.25
CA LYS A 20 -13.44 7.18 -2.31
C LYS A 20 -14.28 7.64 -1.11
N ARG A 21 -13.69 8.47 -0.23
CA ARG A 21 -14.35 8.97 0.99
C ARG A 21 -15.03 7.87 1.82
N GLY A 22 -14.35 6.71 1.95
CA GLY A 22 -14.86 5.56 2.70
C GLY A 22 -15.90 4.70 1.99
N LYS A 23 -16.23 4.95 0.72
CA LYS A 23 -17.22 4.23 -0.07
C LYS A 23 -16.60 3.57 -1.30
N LEU A 24 -17.19 2.45 -1.73
CA LEU A 24 -16.94 1.84 -3.02
C LEU A 24 -17.59 2.72 -4.11
N ASP A 25 -16.76 3.42 -4.88
CA ASP A 25 -17.20 4.30 -5.96
C ASP A 25 -16.70 3.71 -7.29
N GLU A 26 -17.60 3.21 -8.11
CA GLU A 26 -17.25 2.54 -9.38
C GLU A 26 -16.54 3.45 -10.40
N ASN A 27 -16.68 4.76 -10.27
CA ASN A 27 -16.03 5.70 -11.20
C ASN A 27 -14.63 6.11 -10.76
N TYR A 28 -14.38 6.19 -9.43
CA TYR A 28 -13.21 6.85 -8.89
C TYR A 28 -12.35 5.98 -7.96
N SER A 29 -12.79 4.80 -7.55
CA SER A 29 -12.02 3.92 -6.66
C SER A 29 -11.74 2.56 -7.28
N VAL A 30 -10.56 2.00 -6.99
CA VAL A 30 -10.17 0.66 -7.45
C VAL A 30 -11.15 -0.39 -6.94
N GLY A 31 -11.46 -0.35 -5.63
CA GLY A 31 -12.41 -1.28 -5.03
C GLY A 31 -13.80 -1.18 -5.63
N GLY A 32 -14.24 0.03 -5.99
CA GLY A 32 -15.53 0.25 -6.66
C GLY A 32 -15.59 -0.36 -8.06
N LYS A 33 -14.51 -0.23 -8.86
CA LYS A 33 -14.40 -0.91 -10.17
C LYS A 33 -14.51 -2.42 -10.03
N VAL A 34 -13.73 -2.99 -9.12
CA VAL A 34 -13.72 -4.45 -8.88
C VAL A 34 -15.08 -4.92 -8.38
N TYR A 35 -15.68 -4.21 -7.42
CA TYR A 35 -16.99 -4.54 -6.87
C TYR A 35 -18.07 -4.51 -7.95
N ALA A 36 -18.11 -3.48 -8.81
CA ALA A 36 -19.10 -3.35 -9.86
C ALA A 36 -19.02 -4.50 -10.89
N VAL A 37 -17.79 -4.93 -11.25
CA VAL A 37 -17.59 -6.08 -12.15
C VAL A 37 -18.07 -7.38 -11.49
N LEU A 38 -17.72 -7.60 -10.22
CA LEU A 38 -18.13 -8.78 -9.47
C LEU A 38 -19.65 -8.80 -9.24
N SER A 39 -20.29 -7.65 -9.00
CA SER A 39 -21.75 -7.56 -8.85
C SER A 39 -22.48 -8.00 -10.11
N LYS A 40 -21.97 -7.65 -11.29
CA LYS A 40 -22.51 -8.11 -12.58
C LYS A 40 -22.28 -9.60 -12.83
N PHE A 41 -21.19 -10.14 -12.29
CA PHE A 41 -20.85 -11.56 -12.45
C PHE A 41 -21.68 -12.47 -11.54
N PHE A 42 -21.85 -12.08 -10.28
CA PHE A 42 -22.56 -12.90 -9.31
C PHE A 42 -24.08 -12.77 -9.43
N GLU A 43 -24.59 -11.57 -9.78
CA GLU A 43 -26.03 -11.22 -9.84
C GLU A 43 -26.77 -11.47 -8.51
N MET A 44 -26.04 -11.39 -7.41
CA MET A 44 -26.54 -11.57 -6.03
C MET A 44 -25.63 -10.86 -5.04
N ASP A 45 -26.08 -10.72 -3.80
CA ASP A 45 -25.30 -10.14 -2.72
C ASP A 45 -24.09 -11.00 -2.37
N PHE A 46 -22.97 -10.35 -2.05
CA PHE A 46 -21.71 -10.98 -1.63
C PHE A 46 -20.93 -10.09 -0.66
N GLU A 47 -20.15 -10.71 0.21
CA GLU A 47 -19.17 -9.98 1.03
C GLU A 47 -17.91 -9.69 0.21
N PHE A 48 -17.35 -8.49 0.39
CA PHE A 48 -16.18 -8.02 -0.33
C PHE A 48 -15.19 -7.32 0.62
N ASN A 49 -14.05 -7.94 0.87
CA ASN A 49 -13.07 -7.45 1.82
C ASN A 49 -11.67 -7.42 1.19
N ALA A 50 -10.96 -6.30 1.38
CA ALA A 50 -9.58 -6.12 0.92
C ALA A 50 -8.59 -6.20 2.08
N SER A 51 -7.37 -6.65 1.81
CA SER A 51 -6.30 -6.73 2.82
C SER A 51 -5.89 -5.35 3.35
N TYR A 52 -5.91 -4.34 2.48
CA TYR A 52 -5.64 -2.95 2.83
C TYR A 52 -6.46 -2.00 1.95
N LYS A 53 -6.78 -0.82 2.48
CA LYS A 53 -7.48 0.23 1.74
C LYS A 53 -6.47 1.30 1.35
N THR A 54 -5.78 1.06 0.22
CA THR A 54 -4.77 1.99 -0.30
C THR A 54 -5.33 3.39 -0.49
N GLU A 55 -4.50 4.39 -0.24
CA GLU A 55 -4.80 5.80 -0.38
C GLU A 55 -4.79 6.23 -1.85
N ARG A 56 -5.19 7.47 -2.09
CA ARG A 56 -5.19 8.08 -3.44
C ARG A 56 -3.81 8.00 -4.08
N GLY A 57 -3.76 7.50 -5.31
CA GLY A 57 -2.54 7.42 -6.11
C GLY A 57 -1.61 6.26 -5.75
N VAL A 58 -1.89 5.50 -4.68
CA VAL A 58 -1.08 4.35 -4.25
C VAL A 58 -1.37 3.15 -5.13
N HIS A 59 -0.31 2.49 -5.59
CA HIS A 59 -0.37 1.28 -6.41
C HIS A 59 -0.40 0.00 -5.58
N ALA A 60 -0.70 -1.13 -6.20
CA ALA A 60 -0.50 -2.43 -5.59
C ALA A 60 0.01 -3.45 -6.61
N VAL A 61 1.03 -4.20 -6.22
CA VAL A 61 1.52 -5.38 -6.96
C VAL A 61 0.79 -6.64 -6.50
N LYS A 62 0.34 -6.66 -5.23
CA LYS A 62 -0.27 -7.85 -4.61
C LYS A 62 -1.34 -7.45 -3.58
N GLN A 63 -2.43 -6.85 -4.05
CA GLN A 63 -3.60 -6.63 -3.20
C GLN A 63 -4.38 -7.94 -3.06
N ILE A 64 -4.65 -8.34 -1.83
CA ILE A 64 -5.49 -9.52 -1.56
C ILE A 64 -6.91 -9.06 -1.27
N VAL A 65 -7.85 -9.76 -1.89
CA VAL A 65 -9.29 -9.56 -1.66
C VAL A 65 -9.92 -10.92 -1.36
N ASN A 66 -10.88 -10.97 -0.44
CA ASN A 66 -11.77 -12.12 -0.37
C ASN A 66 -13.20 -11.74 -0.71
N VAL A 67 -13.88 -12.68 -1.35
CA VAL A 67 -15.27 -12.57 -1.77
C VAL A 67 -16.03 -13.77 -1.24
N LYS A 68 -17.12 -13.54 -0.46
CA LYS A 68 -17.99 -14.61 -0.01
C LYS A 68 -19.35 -14.51 -0.69
N VAL A 69 -19.74 -15.58 -1.36
CA VAL A 69 -20.99 -15.65 -2.12
C VAL A 69 -21.68 -16.97 -1.87
N ASP A 70 -23.00 -16.98 -1.92
CA ASP A 70 -23.79 -18.21 -1.74
C ASP A 70 -24.04 -18.93 -3.07
N LYS A 71 -22.95 -19.15 -3.81
CA LYS A 71 -22.91 -19.81 -5.11
C LYS A 71 -21.60 -20.58 -5.25
N VAL A 72 -21.66 -21.78 -5.79
CA VAL A 72 -20.46 -22.54 -6.16
C VAL A 72 -20.04 -22.10 -7.55
N ILE A 73 -18.81 -21.63 -7.68
CA ILE A 73 -18.25 -21.09 -8.92
C ILE A 73 -16.82 -21.61 -9.04
N GLU A 74 -16.39 -21.94 -10.23
CA GLU A 74 -14.99 -22.27 -10.47
C GLU A 74 -14.16 -20.99 -10.40
N PRO A 75 -13.08 -20.92 -9.57
CA PRO A 75 -12.29 -19.73 -9.40
C PRO A 75 -11.76 -19.11 -10.69
N ILE A 76 -11.49 -19.96 -11.69
CA ILE A 76 -11.01 -19.55 -13.01
C ILE A 76 -12.06 -18.71 -13.77
N GLU A 77 -13.35 -18.94 -13.54
CA GLU A 77 -14.41 -18.15 -14.16
C GLU A 77 -14.42 -16.72 -13.61
N ILE A 78 -14.21 -16.56 -12.29
CA ILE A 78 -14.08 -15.23 -11.65
C ILE A 78 -12.88 -14.49 -12.27
N LEU A 79 -11.74 -15.17 -12.41
CA LEU A 79 -10.52 -14.59 -12.97
C LEU A 79 -10.73 -14.11 -14.41
N TYR A 80 -11.28 -14.95 -15.27
CA TYR A 80 -11.50 -14.60 -16.67
C TYR A 80 -12.55 -13.51 -16.85
N TYR A 81 -13.65 -13.57 -16.09
CA TYR A 81 -14.67 -12.54 -16.16
C TYR A 81 -14.12 -11.17 -15.68
N CYS A 82 -13.44 -11.15 -14.54
CA CYS A 82 -12.84 -9.92 -14.05
C CYS A 82 -11.88 -9.31 -15.08
N ASN A 83 -10.94 -10.10 -15.62
CA ASN A 83 -9.95 -9.60 -16.56
C ASN A 83 -10.52 -9.21 -17.93
N ARG A 84 -11.70 -9.68 -18.27
CA ARG A 84 -12.43 -9.27 -19.48
C ARG A 84 -13.10 -7.91 -19.32
N PHE A 85 -13.57 -7.57 -18.12
CA PHE A 85 -14.42 -6.38 -17.89
C PHE A 85 -13.79 -5.31 -17.01
N LEU A 86 -12.69 -5.60 -16.32
CA LEU A 86 -11.93 -4.59 -15.61
C LEU A 86 -11.18 -3.66 -16.59
N PRO A 87 -10.94 -2.41 -16.21
CA PRO A 87 -10.10 -1.51 -17.00
C PRO A 87 -8.64 -2.03 -17.02
N ALA A 88 -7.89 -1.66 -18.07
CA ALA A 88 -6.54 -2.18 -18.32
C ALA A 88 -5.51 -1.93 -17.21
N ASP A 89 -5.80 -1.02 -16.28
CA ASP A 89 -4.95 -0.69 -15.14
C ASP A 89 -5.32 -1.43 -13.84
N ILE A 90 -6.26 -2.41 -13.91
CA ILE A 90 -6.61 -3.31 -12.81
C ILE A 90 -6.70 -4.73 -13.36
N VAL A 91 -5.95 -5.66 -12.76
CA VAL A 91 -5.95 -7.06 -13.18
C VAL A 91 -6.10 -8.00 -11.97
N VAL A 92 -6.84 -9.10 -12.15
CA VAL A 92 -6.86 -10.23 -11.21
C VAL A 92 -5.80 -11.23 -11.67
N LYS A 93 -4.74 -11.39 -10.90
CA LYS A 93 -3.61 -12.29 -11.20
C LYS A 93 -3.92 -13.74 -10.85
N SER A 94 -4.70 -13.97 -9.82
CA SER A 94 -5.15 -15.30 -9.43
C SER A 94 -6.46 -15.25 -8.66
N ALA A 95 -7.23 -16.33 -8.77
CA ALA A 95 -8.42 -16.60 -7.98
C ALA A 95 -8.34 -18.05 -7.48
N VAL A 96 -8.60 -18.28 -6.20
CA VAL A 96 -8.62 -19.61 -5.59
C VAL A 96 -9.73 -19.70 -4.54
N SER A 97 -10.28 -20.90 -4.33
CA SER A 97 -11.12 -21.17 -3.17
C SER A 97 -10.29 -21.10 -1.90
N THR A 98 -10.87 -20.61 -0.81
CA THR A 98 -10.17 -20.48 0.47
C THR A 98 -11.09 -20.88 1.63
N ASP A 99 -10.51 -20.97 2.84
CA ASP A 99 -11.26 -21.29 4.05
C ASP A 99 -12.42 -20.29 4.26
N GLU A 100 -13.56 -20.78 4.76
CA GLU A 100 -14.73 -19.94 4.98
C GLU A 100 -14.50 -18.82 6.01
N ARG A 101 -13.57 -19.02 6.95
CA ARG A 101 -13.20 -18.04 7.99
C ARG A 101 -12.18 -17.02 7.50
N PHE A 102 -11.54 -17.29 6.36
CA PHE A 102 -10.53 -16.36 5.82
C PHE A 102 -11.15 -14.98 5.56
N HIS A 103 -10.50 -13.95 6.09
CA HIS A 103 -10.87 -12.55 5.88
C HIS A 103 -9.62 -11.76 5.50
N ALA A 104 -9.60 -11.19 4.30
CA ALA A 104 -8.41 -10.55 3.73
C ALA A 104 -7.74 -9.51 4.64
N SER A 105 -8.51 -8.75 5.42
CA SER A 105 -7.96 -7.77 6.35
C SER A 105 -7.67 -8.35 7.74
N LEU A 106 -8.64 -9.09 8.32
CA LEU A 106 -8.56 -9.53 9.72
C LEU A 106 -7.59 -10.70 9.92
N SER A 107 -7.43 -11.56 8.90
CA SER A 107 -6.50 -12.69 8.95
C SER A 107 -5.06 -12.30 8.63
N ALA A 108 -4.83 -11.06 8.17
CA ALA A 108 -3.50 -10.59 7.82
C ALA A 108 -2.64 -10.38 9.08
N LYS A 109 -1.43 -10.94 9.08
CA LYS A 109 -0.42 -10.79 10.12
C LYS A 109 0.45 -9.56 9.89
N SER A 110 0.89 -9.38 8.65
CA SER A 110 1.66 -8.19 8.27
C SER A 110 1.40 -7.77 6.82
N ARG A 111 1.79 -6.55 6.52
CA ARG A 111 1.76 -5.94 5.18
C ARG A 111 3.10 -5.31 4.89
N THR A 112 3.50 -5.32 3.62
CA THR A 112 4.72 -4.66 3.16
C THR A 112 4.37 -3.63 2.11
N PHE A 113 4.79 -2.39 2.34
CA PHE A 113 4.81 -1.33 1.36
C PHE A 113 6.23 -1.12 0.84
N GLU A 114 6.35 -0.79 -0.45
CA GLU A 114 7.60 -0.37 -1.08
C GLU A 114 7.43 1.05 -1.61
N TYR A 115 8.36 1.95 -1.24
CA TYR A 115 8.45 3.28 -1.83
C TYR A 115 9.66 3.34 -2.76
N ARG A 116 9.45 3.85 -3.97
CA ARG A 116 10.45 3.89 -5.05
C ARG A 116 10.85 5.33 -5.35
N ILE A 117 12.15 5.58 -5.29
CA ILE A 117 12.76 6.90 -5.57
C ILE A 117 13.77 6.71 -6.69
N MET A 118 13.63 7.49 -7.77
CA MET A 118 14.63 7.59 -8.82
C MET A 118 15.47 8.84 -8.57
N CYS A 119 16.77 8.65 -8.38
CA CYS A 119 17.71 9.72 -8.07
C CYS A 119 18.62 10.01 -9.27
N GLY A 120 19.09 11.24 -9.41
CA GLY A 120 20.08 11.57 -10.42
C GLY A 120 19.72 12.79 -11.28
N LYS A 121 20.58 13.07 -12.27
CA LYS A 121 20.48 14.29 -13.08
C LYS A 121 19.46 14.21 -14.22
N ILE A 122 18.97 13.01 -14.54
CA ILE A 122 18.08 12.79 -15.69
C ILE A 122 16.77 12.17 -15.16
N ALA A 123 15.67 12.90 -15.36
CA ALA A 123 14.34 12.43 -14.93
C ALA A 123 13.87 11.25 -15.80
N PRO A 124 13.29 10.18 -15.22
CA PRO A 124 12.74 9.07 -15.98
C PRO A 124 11.43 9.47 -16.65
N VAL A 125 11.32 9.28 -17.96
CA VAL A 125 10.11 9.66 -18.71
C VAL A 125 9.02 8.58 -18.57
N PHE A 126 9.39 7.32 -18.70
CA PHE A 126 8.42 6.21 -18.69
C PHE A 126 8.01 5.82 -17.27
N GLU A 127 8.96 5.80 -16.33
CA GLU A 127 8.74 5.40 -14.93
C GLU A 127 8.16 6.52 -14.07
N ARG A 128 8.06 7.78 -14.56
CA ARG A 128 7.61 8.96 -13.80
C ARG A 128 6.30 8.79 -13.03
N LYS A 129 5.45 7.86 -13.46
CA LYS A 129 4.17 7.55 -12.78
C LYS A 129 4.33 6.59 -11.61
N TYR A 130 5.49 5.94 -11.50
CA TYR A 130 5.73 4.81 -10.60
C TYR A 130 6.94 5.01 -9.69
N VAL A 131 7.54 6.20 -9.73
CA VAL A 131 8.66 6.58 -8.88
C VAL A 131 8.52 8.05 -8.46
N TYR A 132 9.00 8.38 -7.28
CA TYR A 132 9.31 9.76 -6.94
C TYR A 132 10.68 10.11 -7.56
N TYR A 133 10.77 11.21 -8.28
CA TYR A 133 12.03 11.64 -8.85
C TYR A 133 12.69 12.75 -8.03
N SER A 134 13.99 12.63 -7.78
CA SER A 134 14.80 13.63 -7.11
C SER A 134 16.17 13.80 -7.75
N PHE A 135 16.68 15.04 -7.77
CA PHE A 135 18.06 15.33 -8.11
C PHE A 135 19.04 14.88 -7.02
N ASP A 136 18.56 14.80 -5.76
CA ASP A 136 19.40 14.48 -4.60
C ASP A 136 19.55 12.96 -4.48
N THR A 137 20.78 12.49 -4.42
CA THR A 137 21.11 11.07 -4.15
C THR A 137 21.34 10.90 -2.65
N PRO A 138 20.55 10.05 -1.95
CA PRO A 138 20.67 9.91 -0.51
C PRO A 138 21.88 9.07 -0.09
N PHE A 139 22.40 9.34 1.09
CA PHE A 139 23.35 8.48 1.79
C PHE A 139 22.63 7.29 2.43
N ILE A 140 22.73 6.11 1.81
CA ILE A 140 22.01 4.90 2.22
C ILE A 140 22.27 4.51 3.68
N LYS A 141 23.54 4.59 4.13
CA LYS A 141 23.91 4.26 5.52
C LYS A 141 23.19 5.13 6.56
N ASP A 142 22.91 6.38 6.24
CA ASP A 142 22.21 7.26 7.18
C ASP A 142 20.71 6.96 7.16
N MET A 143 20.13 6.57 6.02
CA MET A 143 18.77 6.05 5.94
C MET A 143 18.63 4.74 6.73
N GLU A 144 19.60 3.81 6.63
CA GLU A 144 19.59 2.54 7.38
C GLU A 144 19.62 2.78 8.90
N LYS A 145 20.47 3.72 9.39
CA LYS A 145 20.47 4.10 10.80
C LYS A 145 19.14 4.69 11.25
N ALA A 146 18.55 5.58 10.43
CA ALA A 146 17.25 6.13 10.73
C ALA A 146 16.14 5.07 10.72
N ALA A 147 16.26 4.04 9.89
CA ALA A 147 15.30 2.94 9.83
C ALA A 147 15.29 2.10 11.12
N GLU A 148 16.44 1.95 11.80
CA GLU A 148 16.55 1.23 13.07
C GLU A 148 15.65 1.86 14.16
N GLU A 149 15.49 3.19 14.18
CA GLU A 149 14.67 3.92 15.16
C GLU A 149 13.17 3.59 15.03
N PHE A 150 12.72 3.14 13.87
CA PHE A 150 11.31 2.79 13.62
C PHE A 150 10.97 1.33 13.98
N ILE A 151 11.98 0.47 14.17
CA ILE A 151 11.73 -0.96 14.43
C ILE A 151 11.17 -1.14 15.84
N GLY A 152 10.03 -1.83 15.92
CA GLY A 152 9.34 -2.07 17.20
C GLY A 152 7.93 -1.53 17.21
N GLN A 153 7.39 -1.39 18.43
CA GLN A 153 6.00 -0.97 18.65
C GLN A 153 5.98 0.46 19.20
N TYR A 154 5.31 1.37 18.47
CA TYR A 154 5.18 2.78 18.83
C TYR A 154 3.77 3.31 18.59
N ASP A 155 3.45 4.45 19.22
CA ASP A 155 2.29 5.26 18.88
C ASP A 155 2.63 6.14 17.67
N PHE A 156 2.13 5.75 16.49
CA PHE A 156 2.35 6.47 15.23
C PHE A 156 1.35 7.60 14.97
N LYS A 157 0.84 8.24 16.03
CA LYS A 157 -0.10 9.39 15.93
C LYS A 157 0.43 10.53 15.06
N ASN A 158 1.76 10.71 15.02
CA ASN A 158 2.43 11.76 14.25
C ASN A 158 2.72 11.33 12.79
N PHE A 159 2.55 10.06 12.48
CA PHE A 159 2.73 9.47 11.16
C PHE A 159 1.40 9.13 10.47
N THR A 160 0.36 9.88 10.74
CA THR A 160 -0.93 9.68 10.09
C THR A 160 -1.67 10.99 9.89
N THR A 161 -2.35 11.11 8.77
CA THR A 161 -3.27 12.22 8.50
C THR A 161 -4.67 12.00 9.08
N PHE A 162 -4.98 10.78 9.58
CA PHE A 162 -6.27 10.43 10.17
C PHE A 162 -6.13 9.96 11.62
N LYS A 163 -6.25 10.90 12.57
CA LYS A 163 -6.05 10.66 14.01
C LYS A 163 -7.22 9.97 14.73
N LYS A 164 -8.35 9.69 14.04
CA LYS A 164 -9.54 9.01 14.62
C LYS A 164 -9.52 7.49 14.47
N SER A 165 -8.34 6.89 14.27
CA SER A 165 -8.18 5.43 14.22
C SER A 165 -8.47 4.79 15.58
N LYS A 166 -8.99 3.54 15.60
CA LYS A 166 -9.26 2.78 16.82
C LYS A 166 -8.00 2.48 17.62
N SER A 167 -6.86 2.32 16.95
CA SER A 167 -5.54 2.16 17.56
C SER A 167 -4.51 2.84 16.69
N LEU A 168 -3.73 3.73 17.29
CA LEU A 168 -2.60 4.42 16.65
C LEU A 168 -1.28 3.68 16.88
N ILE A 169 -1.28 2.68 17.78
CA ILE A 169 -0.12 1.84 18.04
C ILE A 169 0.03 0.81 16.92
N LYS A 170 1.20 0.77 16.29
CA LYS A 170 1.58 -0.18 15.26
C LYS A 170 2.97 -0.76 15.56
N SER A 171 3.27 -1.90 14.96
CA SER A 171 4.56 -2.57 15.13
C SER A 171 5.23 -2.72 13.76
N ILE A 172 6.35 -2.03 13.57
CA ILE A 172 7.19 -2.21 12.39
C ILE A 172 8.14 -3.38 12.66
N GLU A 173 8.03 -4.40 11.81
CA GLU A 173 8.81 -5.63 11.92
C GLU A 173 10.17 -5.47 11.22
N LYS A 174 10.18 -4.75 10.09
CA LYS A 174 11.37 -4.64 9.26
C LYS A 174 11.29 -3.43 8.33
N ILE A 175 12.44 -2.80 8.09
CA ILE A 175 12.64 -1.83 7.01
C ILE A 175 13.88 -2.24 6.24
N ASP A 176 13.73 -2.48 4.93
CA ASP A 176 14.84 -2.77 4.01
C ASP A 176 15.04 -1.59 3.07
N ILE A 177 16.28 -1.14 2.90
CA ILE A 177 16.65 -0.11 1.96
C ILE A 177 17.56 -0.72 0.90
N MET A 178 17.18 -0.62 -0.36
CA MET A 178 17.92 -1.17 -1.49
C MET A 178 18.27 -0.03 -2.44
N HIS A 179 19.51 0.00 -2.92
CA HIS A 179 19.97 0.95 -3.92
C HIS A 179 20.52 0.19 -5.12
N VAL A 180 19.90 0.32 -6.27
CA VAL A 180 20.29 -0.35 -7.51
C VAL A 180 20.31 0.65 -8.65
N GLY A 181 21.51 0.97 -9.14
CA GLY A 181 21.69 2.04 -10.12
C GLY A 181 21.27 3.39 -9.55
N ASP A 182 20.36 4.06 -10.21
CA ASP A 182 19.78 5.36 -9.76
C ASP A 182 18.51 5.18 -8.93
N GLU A 183 18.05 3.95 -8.69
CA GLU A 183 16.82 3.67 -7.95
C GLU A 183 17.08 3.28 -6.50
N VAL A 184 16.42 3.97 -5.57
CA VAL A 184 16.35 3.62 -4.15
C VAL A 184 14.95 3.09 -3.85
N LYS A 185 14.88 1.92 -3.19
CA LYS A 185 13.64 1.29 -2.74
C LYS A 185 13.65 1.17 -1.23
N ILE A 186 12.58 1.63 -0.59
CA ILE A 186 12.36 1.53 0.84
C ILE A 186 11.19 0.56 1.05
N ARG A 187 11.44 -0.62 1.60
CA ARG A 187 10.41 -1.59 1.97
C ARG A 187 10.14 -1.54 3.44
N ILE A 188 8.90 -1.36 3.82
CA ILE A 188 8.45 -1.26 5.21
C ILE A 188 7.44 -2.37 5.46
N THR A 189 7.74 -3.26 6.41
CA THR A 189 6.85 -4.35 6.85
C THR A 189 6.35 -4.04 8.26
N SER A 190 5.03 -4.02 8.42
CA SER A 190 4.35 -3.75 9.69
C SER A 190 3.15 -4.67 9.87
N ASN A 191 2.75 -4.90 11.12
CA ASN A 191 1.51 -5.63 11.44
C ASN A 191 0.28 -4.97 10.79
N ASP A 192 0.26 -3.64 10.71
CA ASP A 192 -0.74 -2.84 10.01
C ASP A 192 -0.21 -1.43 9.78
N PHE A 193 -0.88 -0.64 8.94
CA PHE A 193 -0.52 0.76 8.67
C PHE A 193 -1.69 1.70 8.95
N LEU A 194 -1.36 2.88 9.48
CA LEU A 194 -2.26 4.03 9.52
C LEU A 194 -2.28 4.73 8.16
N GLN A 195 -3.26 5.57 7.95
CA GLN A 195 -3.39 6.35 6.71
C GLN A 195 -2.13 7.21 6.48
N ASN A 196 -1.50 7.07 5.32
CA ASN A 196 -0.25 7.69 4.90
C ASN A 196 1.01 7.31 5.71
N MET A 197 0.92 6.38 6.67
CA MET A 197 2.04 6.04 7.56
C MET A 197 3.28 5.59 6.78
N ALA A 198 3.13 4.69 5.80
CA ALA A 198 4.26 4.21 5.00
C ALA A 198 4.94 5.34 4.20
N LEU A 199 4.15 6.27 3.66
CA LEU A 199 4.65 7.43 2.93
C LEU A 199 5.43 8.37 3.85
N MET A 200 4.91 8.67 5.05
CA MET A 200 5.55 9.56 6.02
C MET A 200 6.84 8.96 6.60
N ILE A 201 6.90 7.64 6.79
CA ILE A 201 8.15 6.97 7.18
C ILE A 201 9.17 7.06 6.05
N ALA A 202 8.77 6.78 4.79
CA ALA A 202 9.66 6.93 3.65
C ALA A 202 10.20 8.38 3.50
N GLU A 203 9.35 9.39 3.79
CA GLU A 203 9.73 10.80 3.82
C GLU A 203 10.87 11.07 4.82
N VAL A 204 10.72 10.59 6.06
CA VAL A 204 11.74 10.79 7.10
C VAL A 204 13.04 10.11 6.72
N LEU A 205 12.98 8.84 6.28
CA LEU A 205 14.16 8.08 5.88
C LEU A 205 14.91 8.75 4.72
N TYR A 206 14.18 9.15 3.69
CA TYR A 206 14.76 9.87 2.56
C TYR A 206 15.31 11.23 2.98
N GLY A 207 14.57 11.98 3.80
CA GLY A 207 14.99 13.26 4.34
C GLY A 207 16.29 13.20 5.14
N VAL A 208 16.50 12.13 5.92
CA VAL A 208 17.78 11.86 6.61
C VAL A 208 18.87 11.57 5.60
N GLY A 209 18.59 10.71 4.60
CA GLY A 209 19.57 10.34 3.57
C GLY A 209 20.11 11.53 2.76
N ILE A 210 19.29 12.56 2.53
CA ILE A 210 19.71 13.79 1.82
C ILE A 210 20.11 14.93 2.75
N GLY A 211 20.22 14.68 4.08
CA GLY A 211 20.66 15.66 5.07
C GLY A 211 19.66 16.78 5.38
N LYS A 212 18.38 16.66 4.97
CA LYS A 212 17.31 17.62 5.29
C LYS A 212 16.69 17.38 6.66
N ILE A 213 16.77 16.16 7.16
CA ILE A 213 16.32 15.76 8.50
C ILE A 213 17.56 15.25 9.24
N LYS A 214 17.74 15.66 10.47
CA LYS A 214 18.82 15.16 11.30
C LYS A 214 18.42 13.81 11.91
N LEU A 215 19.36 12.87 12.01
CA LEU A 215 19.12 11.56 12.61
C LEU A 215 18.57 11.68 14.04
N GLU A 216 19.11 12.61 14.85
CA GLU A 216 18.68 12.90 16.22
C GLU A 216 17.23 13.41 16.36
N ASP A 217 16.61 13.85 15.27
CA ASP A 217 15.22 14.34 15.26
C ASP A 217 14.21 13.22 14.91
N VAL A 218 14.66 12.05 14.45
CA VAL A 218 13.79 10.93 14.09
C VAL A 218 13.00 10.43 15.31
N GLU A 219 13.67 10.19 16.43
CA GLU A 219 13.01 9.80 17.68
C GLU A 219 11.98 10.85 18.14
N LYS A 220 12.32 12.15 18.08
CA LYS A 220 11.40 13.25 18.41
C LYS A 220 10.18 13.28 17.49
N MET A 221 10.35 12.92 16.21
CA MET A 221 9.22 12.77 15.29
C MET A 221 8.33 11.59 15.66
N ILE A 222 8.91 10.46 16.10
CA ILE A 222 8.14 9.28 16.53
C ILE A 222 7.33 9.59 17.79
N VAL A 223 7.92 10.25 18.79
CA VAL A 223 7.20 10.61 20.03
C VAL A 223 6.24 11.79 19.84
N GLY A 224 6.38 12.56 18.75
CA GLY A 224 5.46 13.62 18.37
C GLY A 224 5.88 15.03 18.81
N ASP A 225 7.14 15.22 19.16
CA ASP A 225 7.72 16.53 19.55
C ASP A 225 8.05 17.40 18.32
N ILE A 226 8.29 16.76 17.18
CA ILE A 226 8.56 17.40 15.88
C ILE A 226 7.58 16.86 14.85
N GLU A 227 6.99 17.75 14.04
CA GLU A 227 6.10 17.36 12.94
C GLU A 227 6.86 16.65 11.80
N VAL A 228 6.24 15.66 11.22
CA VAL A 228 6.76 14.94 10.04
C VAL A 228 6.41 15.75 8.78
N PRO A 229 7.40 16.12 7.96
CA PRO A 229 7.11 16.76 6.67
C PRO A 229 6.38 15.81 5.73
N MET A 230 5.68 16.36 4.73
CA MET A 230 4.99 15.59 3.69
C MET A 230 5.32 16.21 2.32
N LEU A 231 6.46 15.84 1.76
CA LEU A 231 6.94 16.29 0.45
C LEU A 231 6.85 15.20 -0.61
N LEU A 232 6.96 13.93 -0.20
CA LEU A 232 6.87 12.79 -1.11
C LEU A 232 5.44 12.59 -1.62
N THR A 233 5.33 12.18 -2.89
CA THR A 233 4.06 11.92 -3.54
C THR A 233 3.74 10.43 -3.59
N ALA A 234 2.47 10.06 -3.61
CA ALA A 234 2.02 8.67 -3.53
C ALA A 234 2.37 7.80 -4.76
N ASN A 235 2.77 8.43 -5.89
CA ASN A 235 3.11 7.72 -7.13
C ASN A 235 4.30 6.75 -7.04
N GLY A 236 5.15 6.89 -6.01
CA GLY A 236 6.21 5.92 -5.72
C GLY A 236 5.81 4.81 -4.75
N LEU A 237 4.57 4.82 -4.20
CA LEU A 237 4.16 3.89 -3.14
C LEU A 237 3.35 2.71 -3.68
N PHE A 238 3.76 1.50 -3.28
CA PHE A 238 3.16 0.23 -3.70
C PHE A 238 2.87 -0.66 -2.49
N LEU A 239 1.66 -1.23 -2.44
CA LEU A 239 1.39 -2.40 -1.61
C LEU A 239 1.97 -3.62 -2.32
N VAL A 240 3.05 -4.21 -1.79
CA VAL A 240 3.76 -5.31 -2.45
C VAL A 240 3.46 -6.67 -1.85
N GLU A 241 3.06 -6.73 -0.58
CA GLU A 241 2.78 -8.01 0.07
C GLU A 241 1.79 -7.89 1.24
N THR A 242 1.04 -8.97 1.45
CA THR A 242 0.24 -9.20 2.67
C THR A 242 0.46 -10.65 3.10
N ASN A 243 0.93 -10.86 4.34
CA ASN A 243 1.18 -12.18 4.94
C ASN A 243 0.02 -12.60 5.86
N TYR A 244 -0.26 -13.92 5.86
CA TYR A 244 -1.38 -14.54 6.58
C TYR A 244 -0.92 -15.64 7.53
#